data_8365a3d7758ec09ab4296bc5928ac736
#
_entry.id   8365a3d7758ec09ab4296bc5928ac736
#
_cell.length_a   1.000
_cell.length_b   1.000
_cell.length_c   1.000
_cell.angle_alpha   90.00
_cell.angle_beta   90.00
_cell.angle_gamma   90.00
#
_symmetry.space_group_name_H-M   'P 1'
#
loop_
_entity.id
_entity.type
_entity.pdbx_description
1 polymer ?
#
loop_
_entity_poly.entity_id
_entity_poly.type
_entity_poly.pdbx_seq_one_letter_code
_entity_poly.pdbx_strand_id
1 'polypeptide(L)'
;FKTLICLKTRNAIIISPHPRAKKCTIAAAKIVLDAAVKAGAPEGIIGWVEEPTVELSGLLMKSVDVILATGGPGMVKAAYSSGHPAIGVGPGNTPVIMDSSCDIPTAVYSVIHSKTFDNGMICASEQSVTALADIYDAVRAEFVKRGCHMLSKKELDMMRKIILNENGTVNAKIVGQKAATIAKLAGFEVPEDTKILIGEVDSVDPSEPFAHEKLSPVLALYKAKDFKTALDMSERLIEDGGYGHTSSLYIHPSETEKMAEHADRMKTCRILVNTPSSHGGIGDLYNFKLRPSLTLGCGSYGGNSVSENVNVKHLLNIKTVAERRENMLWFK
;
A
#
# COMPACT_ATOMS: atom_id res chain seq x y z
N PHE A 1 6.14 8.30 11.30
CA PHE A 1 4.93 7.65 11.81
C PHE A 1 5.25 6.66 12.93
N LYS A 2 6.10 5.64 12.69
CA LYS A 2 6.48 4.62 13.69
C LYS A 2 7.05 5.26 14.95
N THR A 3 7.92 6.23 14.82
CA THR A 3 8.49 7.00 15.93
C THR A 3 7.40 7.64 16.81
N LEU A 4 6.39 8.27 16.16
CA LEU A 4 5.32 8.93 16.92
C LEU A 4 4.44 7.95 17.69
N ILE A 5 4.12 6.78 17.14
CA ILE A 5 3.34 5.77 17.87
C ILE A 5 4.14 5.12 19.01
N CYS A 6 5.46 4.96 18.84
CA CYS A 6 6.35 4.50 19.91
C CYS A 6 6.39 5.53 21.05
N LEU A 7 6.63 6.81 20.78
CA LEU A 7 6.64 7.87 21.78
C LEU A 7 5.30 7.97 22.53
N LYS A 8 4.18 7.90 21.82
CA LYS A 8 2.83 7.92 22.44
C LYS A 8 2.59 6.76 23.40
N THR A 9 3.27 5.65 23.22
CA THR A 9 3.16 4.44 24.05
C THR A 9 4.34 4.29 25.04
N ARG A 10 5.22 5.30 25.14
CA ARG A 10 6.42 5.31 25.97
C ARG A 10 7.40 4.19 25.64
N ASN A 11 7.43 3.75 24.39
CA ASN A 11 8.44 2.83 23.88
C ASN A 11 9.60 3.60 23.27
N ALA A 12 10.82 3.14 23.53
CA ALA A 12 11.98 3.52 22.75
C ALA A 12 11.89 2.90 21.34
N ILE A 13 12.63 3.45 20.39
CA ILE A 13 12.69 2.94 19.03
C ILE A 13 14.11 3.00 18.46
N ILE A 14 14.53 1.94 17.79
CA ILE A 14 15.73 1.93 16.96
C ILE A 14 15.31 1.77 15.51
N ILE A 15 15.75 2.68 14.67
CA ILE A 15 15.38 2.74 13.25
C ILE A 15 16.51 2.14 12.41
N SER A 16 16.19 1.10 11.61
CA SER A 16 17.04 0.64 10.52
C SER A 16 16.48 1.21 9.21
N PRO A 17 17.07 2.29 8.66
CA PRO A 17 16.53 2.95 7.49
C PRO A 17 16.83 2.16 6.22
N HIS A 18 16.00 2.34 5.18
CA HIS A 18 16.31 1.83 3.85
C HIS A 18 17.58 2.55 3.32
N PRO A 19 18.56 1.83 2.72
CA PRO A 19 19.85 2.43 2.31
C PRO A 19 19.70 3.68 1.42
N ARG A 20 18.74 3.70 0.50
CA ARG A 20 18.48 4.85 -0.41
C ARG A 20 17.83 6.03 0.29
N ALA A 21 17.18 5.84 1.44
CA ALA A 21 16.47 6.88 2.20
C ALA A 21 17.14 7.18 3.54
N LYS A 22 18.33 6.64 3.84
CA LYS A 22 18.95 6.73 5.17
C LYS A 22 19.13 8.18 5.63
N LYS A 23 19.62 9.07 4.77
CA LYS A 23 19.85 10.48 5.13
C LYS A 23 18.56 11.19 5.56
N CYS A 24 17.49 11.05 4.78
CA CYS A 24 16.19 11.67 5.07
C CYS A 24 15.55 11.05 6.33
N THR A 25 15.64 9.73 6.47
CA THR A 25 15.08 9.01 7.62
C THR A 25 15.78 9.43 8.92
N ILE A 26 17.12 9.48 8.92
CA ILE A 26 17.91 9.91 10.08
C ILE A 26 17.65 11.38 10.41
N ALA A 27 17.60 12.27 9.41
CA ALA A 27 17.28 13.68 9.62
C ALA A 27 15.88 13.85 10.26
N ALA A 28 14.88 13.13 9.79
CA ALA A 28 13.55 13.15 10.38
C ALA A 28 13.55 12.60 11.82
N ALA A 29 14.30 11.52 12.08
CA ALA A 29 14.43 10.95 13.43
C ALA A 29 15.06 11.95 14.41
N LYS A 30 16.11 12.68 13.99
CA LYS A 30 16.76 13.73 14.79
C LYS A 30 15.78 14.85 15.15
N ILE A 31 15.01 15.36 14.20
CA ILE A 31 14.00 16.41 14.45
C ILE A 31 12.99 15.94 15.50
N VAL A 32 12.53 14.70 15.41
CA VAL A 32 11.56 14.17 16.38
C VAL A 32 12.21 13.93 17.74
N LEU A 33 13.46 13.44 17.78
CA LEU A 33 14.23 13.26 19.03
C LEU A 33 14.44 14.59 19.75
N ASP A 34 14.92 15.61 19.04
CA ASP A 34 15.17 16.94 19.60
C ASP A 34 13.89 17.55 20.18
N ALA A 35 12.76 17.42 19.47
CA ALA A 35 11.46 17.89 19.96
C ALA A 35 10.99 17.10 21.19
N ALA A 36 11.19 15.79 21.22
CA ALA A 36 10.81 14.93 22.34
C ALA A 36 11.64 15.23 23.59
N VAL A 37 12.96 15.35 23.46
CA VAL A 37 13.86 15.69 24.57
C VAL A 37 13.55 17.09 25.11
N LYS A 38 13.32 18.07 24.22
CA LYS A 38 12.90 19.42 24.64
C LYS A 38 11.58 19.42 25.41
N ALA A 39 10.70 18.45 25.13
CA ALA A 39 9.45 18.25 25.86
C ALA A 39 9.58 17.38 27.14
N GLY A 40 10.79 16.96 27.50
CA GLY A 40 11.08 16.20 28.71
C GLY A 40 11.21 14.69 28.53
N ALA A 41 11.30 14.19 27.29
CA ALA A 41 11.61 12.78 27.06
C ALA A 41 13.09 12.48 27.41
N PRO A 42 13.41 11.24 27.83
CA PRO A 42 14.80 10.84 28.05
C PRO A 42 15.64 10.94 26.77
N GLU A 43 16.91 11.33 26.93
CA GLU A 43 17.89 11.21 25.86
C GLU A 43 18.04 9.74 25.44
N GLY A 44 18.25 9.49 24.15
CA GLY A 44 18.43 8.13 23.62
C GLY A 44 17.14 7.32 23.38
N ILE A 45 15.96 7.92 23.61
CA ILE A 45 14.67 7.23 23.34
C ILE A 45 14.44 6.90 21.85
N ILE A 46 15.14 7.58 20.94
CA ILE A 46 15.13 7.31 19.51
C ILE A 46 16.57 7.09 19.05
N GLY A 47 16.88 5.90 18.59
CA GLY A 47 18.16 5.54 17.97
C GLY A 47 18.00 5.18 16.49
N TRP A 48 19.11 5.08 15.78
CA TRP A 48 19.13 4.65 14.38
C TRP A 48 20.44 3.99 14.01
N VAL A 49 20.38 3.15 12.97
CA VAL A 49 21.54 2.56 12.34
C VAL A 49 22.02 3.50 11.23
N GLU A 50 23.27 3.99 11.34
CA GLU A 50 23.82 4.95 10.35
C GLU A 50 24.15 4.26 9.03
N GLU A 51 24.72 3.06 9.08
CA GLU A 51 25.06 2.24 7.91
C GLU A 51 24.28 0.91 7.97
N PRO A 52 23.03 0.89 7.43
CA PRO A 52 22.19 -0.30 7.48
C PRO A 52 22.74 -1.41 6.58
N THR A 53 22.93 -2.59 7.16
CA THR A 53 23.27 -3.83 6.48
C THR A 53 22.25 -4.92 6.80
N VAL A 54 22.25 -5.99 6.01
CA VAL A 54 21.38 -7.15 6.29
C VAL A 54 21.73 -7.77 7.64
N GLU A 55 23.02 -7.87 7.98
CA GLU A 55 23.52 -8.40 9.23
C GLU A 55 23.08 -7.58 10.43
N LEU A 56 23.27 -6.25 10.36
CA LEU A 56 22.84 -5.34 11.44
C LEU A 56 21.32 -5.34 11.60
N SER A 57 20.57 -5.41 10.49
CA SER A 57 19.11 -5.54 10.56
C SER A 57 18.69 -6.85 11.23
N GLY A 58 19.36 -7.95 10.92
CA GLY A 58 19.14 -9.24 11.56
C GLY A 58 19.50 -9.25 13.04
N LEU A 59 20.61 -8.60 13.43
CA LEU A 59 20.99 -8.43 14.84
C LEU A 59 19.96 -7.59 15.59
N LEU A 60 19.53 -6.48 15.01
CA LEU A 60 18.50 -5.60 15.59
C LEU A 60 17.20 -6.38 15.84
N MET A 61 16.74 -7.17 14.85
CA MET A 61 15.54 -7.99 14.99
C MET A 61 15.62 -9.02 16.14
N LYS A 62 16.83 -9.48 16.48
CA LYS A 62 17.07 -10.39 17.60
C LYS A 62 17.30 -9.71 18.95
N SER A 63 17.37 -8.38 18.98
CA SER A 63 17.76 -7.63 20.18
C SER A 63 16.63 -6.74 20.72
N VAL A 64 15.49 -6.64 20.03
CA VAL A 64 14.36 -5.78 20.42
C VAL A 64 13.18 -6.60 20.91
N ASP A 65 12.32 -6.00 21.74
CA ASP A 65 11.13 -6.65 22.30
C ASP A 65 10.03 -6.83 21.24
N VAL A 66 9.92 -5.91 20.28
CA VAL A 66 8.93 -5.95 19.18
C VAL A 66 9.49 -5.34 17.90
N ILE A 67 9.17 -5.95 16.78
CA ILE A 67 9.62 -5.52 15.45
C ILE A 67 8.46 -4.90 14.68
N LEU A 68 8.67 -3.70 14.13
CA LEU A 68 7.76 -3.05 13.17
C LEU A 68 8.41 -3.05 11.79
N ALA A 69 8.18 -4.09 11.00
CA ALA A 69 8.75 -4.25 9.67
C ALA A 69 7.77 -3.83 8.57
N THR A 70 8.18 -2.90 7.70
CA THR A 70 7.42 -2.54 6.48
C THR A 70 8.39 -2.59 5.31
N GLY A 71 8.10 -3.44 4.34
CA GLY A 71 9.00 -3.60 3.20
C GLY A 71 8.66 -4.81 2.34
N GLY A 72 9.60 -5.20 1.48
CA GLY A 72 9.42 -6.34 0.60
C GLY A 72 9.31 -7.68 1.34
N PRO A 73 8.85 -8.75 0.63
CA PRO A 73 8.56 -10.06 1.24
C PRO A 73 9.73 -10.65 2.04
N GLY A 74 10.97 -10.45 1.57
CA GLY A 74 12.17 -10.94 2.26
C GLY A 74 12.37 -10.32 3.64
N MET A 75 12.16 -9.01 3.80
CA MET A 75 12.25 -8.34 5.09
C MET A 75 11.14 -8.78 6.05
N VAL A 76 9.91 -8.90 5.56
CA VAL A 76 8.77 -9.36 6.36
C VAL A 76 9.00 -10.79 6.86
N LYS A 77 9.47 -11.67 5.96
CA LYS A 77 9.85 -13.05 6.33
C LYS A 77 10.96 -13.08 7.38
N ALA A 78 11.99 -12.25 7.23
CA ALA A 78 13.08 -12.16 8.21
C ALA A 78 12.57 -11.70 9.58
N ALA A 79 11.68 -10.71 9.64
CA ALA A 79 11.07 -10.24 10.87
C ALA A 79 10.29 -11.34 11.59
N TYR A 80 9.40 -12.04 10.88
CA TYR A 80 8.62 -13.15 11.49
C TYR A 80 9.48 -14.37 11.85
N SER A 81 10.63 -14.55 11.20
CA SER A 81 11.56 -15.67 11.48
C SER A 81 12.62 -15.34 12.53
N SER A 82 12.60 -14.13 13.10
CA SER A 82 13.60 -13.67 14.07
C SER A 82 13.49 -14.34 15.45
N GLY A 83 12.33 -14.93 15.77
CA GLY A 83 12.01 -15.46 17.10
C GLY A 83 11.46 -14.42 18.08
N HIS A 84 11.31 -13.17 17.65
CA HIS A 84 10.72 -12.06 18.42
C HIS A 84 9.35 -11.66 17.89
N PRO A 85 8.47 -11.10 18.72
CA PRO A 85 7.19 -10.55 18.29
C PRO A 85 7.38 -9.55 17.15
N ALA A 86 6.66 -9.76 16.05
CA ALA A 86 6.77 -8.92 14.87
C ALA A 86 5.41 -8.50 14.32
N ILE A 87 5.34 -7.25 13.87
CA ILE A 87 4.27 -6.69 13.07
C ILE A 87 4.88 -6.36 11.71
N GLY A 88 4.76 -7.30 10.79
CA GLY A 88 5.27 -7.19 9.43
C GLY A 88 4.15 -6.84 8.45
N VAL A 89 4.47 -5.98 7.49
CA VAL A 89 3.55 -5.60 6.41
C VAL A 89 4.29 -5.72 5.08
N GLY A 90 3.71 -6.50 4.18
CA GLY A 90 4.25 -6.80 2.87
C GLY A 90 3.78 -5.85 1.76
N PRO A 91 4.08 -6.20 0.49
CA PRO A 91 3.67 -5.45 -0.68
C PRO A 91 2.15 -5.47 -0.87
N GLY A 92 1.65 -4.55 -1.68
CA GLY A 92 0.27 -4.51 -2.15
C GLY A 92 0.21 -4.57 -3.66
N ASN A 93 -0.88 -5.08 -4.20
CA ASN A 93 -1.20 -4.99 -5.62
C ASN A 93 -2.67 -4.58 -5.75
N THR A 94 -2.95 -3.31 -5.44
CA THR A 94 -4.30 -2.78 -5.29
C THR A 94 -5.04 -2.71 -6.63
N PRO A 95 -6.03 -3.58 -6.92
CA PRO A 95 -6.90 -3.46 -8.06
C PRO A 95 -8.03 -2.46 -7.78
N VAL A 96 -8.49 -1.80 -8.84
CA VAL A 96 -9.66 -0.92 -8.83
C VAL A 96 -10.67 -1.43 -9.84
N ILE A 97 -11.93 -1.53 -9.46
CA ILE A 97 -13.05 -1.74 -10.39
C ILE A 97 -13.80 -0.43 -10.55
N MET A 98 -14.08 -0.05 -11.80
CA MET A 98 -15.02 1.02 -12.15
C MET A 98 -16.28 0.41 -12.75
N ASP A 99 -17.36 0.39 -11.96
CA ASP A 99 -18.66 -0.11 -12.39
C ASP A 99 -19.37 0.90 -13.32
N SER A 100 -20.23 0.42 -14.21
CA SER A 100 -21.01 1.25 -15.13
C SER A 100 -21.81 2.36 -14.47
N SER A 101 -22.17 2.18 -13.20
CA SER A 101 -22.94 3.15 -12.42
C SER A 101 -22.10 4.22 -11.73
N CYS A 102 -20.75 4.17 -11.82
CA CYS A 102 -19.90 5.11 -11.14
C CYS A 102 -19.92 6.52 -11.78
N ASP A 103 -19.62 7.52 -10.99
CA ASP A 103 -19.29 8.86 -11.48
C ASP A 103 -17.86 8.86 -12.05
N ILE A 104 -17.75 8.75 -13.38
CA ILE A 104 -16.46 8.60 -14.08
C ILE A 104 -15.51 9.77 -13.77
N PRO A 105 -15.93 11.06 -13.85
CA PRO A 105 -15.03 12.17 -13.53
C PRO A 105 -14.46 12.11 -12.13
N THR A 106 -15.27 11.75 -11.12
CA THR A 106 -14.83 11.61 -9.72
C THR A 106 -13.95 10.39 -9.53
N ALA A 107 -14.28 9.24 -10.14
CA ALA A 107 -13.49 8.02 -10.05
C ALA A 107 -12.09 8.22 -10.65
N VAL A 108 -12.00 8.75 -11.86
CA VAL A 108 -10.71 9.01 -12.53
C VAL A 108 -9.89 10.05 -11.79
N TYR A 109 -10.52 11.15 -11.33
CA TYR A 109 -9.83 12.14 -10.49
C TYR A 109 -9.24 11.50 -9.23
N SER A 110 -10.03 10.67 -8.55
CA SER A 110 -9.61 10.01 -7.31
C SER A 110 -8.41 9.08 -7.55
N VAL A 111 -8.43 8.29 -8.63
CA VAL A 111 -7.30 7.44 -9.01
C VAL A 111 -6.06 8.27 -9.32
N ILE A 112 -6.18 9.35 -10.10
CA ILE A 112 -5.04 10.22 -10.41
C ILE A 112 -4.49 10.87 -9.14
N HIS A 113 -5.35 11.43 -8.29
CA HIS A 113 -4.96 12.06 -7.02
C HIS A 113 -4.20 11.07 -6.12
N SER A 114 -4.72 9.86 -5.99
CA SER A 114 -4.11 8.79 -5.21
C SER A 114 -2.79 8.30 -5.82
N LYS A 115 -2.77 8.04 -7.13
CA LYS A 115 -1.59 7.48 -7.83
C LYS A 115 -0.43 8.47 -7.97
N THR A 116 -0.71 9.77 -7.96
CA THR A 116 0.32 10.82 -7.98
C THR A 116 0.80 11.22 -6.59
N PHE A 117 0.06 10.87 -5.54
CA PHE A 117 0.50 11.08 -4.17
C PHE A 117 1.80 10.29 -3.92
N ASP A 118 2.82 11.00 -3.48
CA ASP A 118 4.17 10.43 -3.27
C ASP A 118 4.70 9.64 -4.48
N ASN A 119 4.37 10.09 -5.69
CA ASN A 119 4.67 9.42 -6.97
C ASN A 119 4.30 7.92 -6.97
N GLY A 120 3.16 7.56 -6.40
CA GLY A 120 2.64 6.19 -6.40
C GLY A 120 3.39 5.21 -5.49
N MET A 121 4.17 5.71 -4.54
CA MET A 121 5.02 4.90 -3.67
C MET A 121 4.25 4.27 -2.49
N ILE A 122 3.07 4.77 -2.17
CA ILE A 122 2.22 4.18 -1.13
C ILE A 122 1.75 2.78 -1.59
N CYS A 123 1.95 1.77 -0.75
CA CYS A 123 1.60 0.38 -1.05
C CYS A 123 0.10 0.14 -1.28
N ALA A 124 -0.77 1.04 -0.80
CA ALA A 124 -2.21 1.06 -1.09
C ALA A 124 -2.56 1.80 -2.39
N SER A 125 -1.57 2.37 -3.10
CA SER A 125 -1.79 3.06 -4.37
C SER A 125 -2.31 2.07 -5.43
N GLU A 126 -3.21 2.55 -6.25
CA GLU A 126 -3.80 1.78 -7.35
C GLU A 126 -2.72 1.24 -8.29
N GLN A 127 -2.73 -0.06 -8.56
CA GLN A 127 -1.82 -0.69 -9.52
C GLN A 127 -2.48 -0.96 -10.86
N SER A 128 -3.82 -1.11 -10.83
CA SER A 128 -4.63 -1.36 -12.00
C SER A 128 -6.02 -0.75 -11.86
N VAL A 129 -6.63 -0.44 -13.00
CA VAL A 129 -8.06 -0.09 -13.13
C VAL A 129 -8.69 -1.05 -14.11
N THR A 130 -9.75 -1.73 -13.69
CA THR A 130 -10.61 -2.55 -14.54
C THR A 130 -11.93 -1.79 -14.74
N ALA A 131 -12.12 -1.21 -15.92
CA ALA A 131 -13.36 -0.54 -16.28
C ALA A 131 -14.30 -1.50 -17.02
N LEU A 132 -15.61 -1.41 -16.73
CA LEU A 132 -16.60 -2.18 -17.48
C LEU A 132 -16.67 -1.70 -18.93
N ALA A 133 -16.99 -2.61 -19.84
CA ALA A 133 -16.84 -2.42 -21.28
C ALA A 133 -17.66 -1.24 -21.85
N ASP A 134 -18.81 -0.97 -21.25
CA ASP A 134 -19.72 0.11 -21.65
C ASP A 134 -19.23 1.51 -21.26
N ILE A 135 -18.38 1.62 -20.21
CA ILE A 135 -17.80 2.89 -19.78
C ILE A 135 -16.30 3.02 -20.10
N TYR A 136 -15.67 1.96 -20.63
CA TYR A 136 -14.23 1.91 -20.84
C TYR A 136 -13.67 3.10 -21.63
N ASP A 137 -14.29 3.42 -22.76
CA ASP A 137 -13.82 4.50 -23.64
C ASP A 137 -13.99 5.88 -22.98
N ALA A 138 -15.03 6.07 -22.16
CA ALA A 138 -15.24 7.29 -21.37
C ALA A 138 -14.20 7.42 -20.24
N VAL A 139 -13.88 6.34 -19.54
CA VAL A 139 -12.84 6.29 -18.52
C VAL A 139 -11.48 6.62 -19.14
N ARG A 140 -11.14 6.00 -20.26
CA ARG A 140 -9.92 6.27 -21.01
C ARG A 140 -9.80 7.73 -21.43
N ALA A 141 -10.87 8.29 -22.01
CA ALA A 141 -10.91 9.69 -22.43
C ALA A 141 -10.74 10.66 -21.25
N GLU A 142 -11.35 10.37 -20.11
CA GLU A 142 -11.22 11.21 -18.90
C GLU A 142 -9.80 11.15 -18.32
N PHE A 143 -9.10 10.02 -18.34
CA PHE A 143 -7.67 9.96 -17.99
C PHE A 143 -6.81 10.86 -18.88
N VAL A 144 -6.99 10.78 -20.20
CA VAL A 144 -6.26 11.63 -21.17
C VAL A 144 -6.53 13.10 -20.93
N LYS A 145 -7.81 13.49 -20.78
CA LYS A 145 -8.23 14.85 -20.50
C LYS A 145 -7.57 15.44 -19.24
N ARG A 146 -7.23 14.58 -18.26
CA ARG A 146 -6.59 15.00 -17.00
C ARG A 146 -5.08 14.89 -17.00
N GLY A 147 -4.45 14.73 -18.16
CA GLY A 147 -2.99 14.76 -18.32
C GLY A 147 -2.28 13.43 -18.07
N CYS A 148 -2.99 12.31 -18.21
CA CYS A 148 -2.36 11.00 -18.25
C CYS A 148 -1.96 10.64 -19.70
N HIS A 149 -0.87 9.91 -19.85
CA HIS A 149 -0.37 9.43 -21.13
C HIS A 149 -0.77 7.96 -21.35
N MET A 150 -1.56 7.72 -22.39
CA MET A 150 -1.88 6.37 -22.84
C MET A 150 -0.74 5.84 -23.70
N LEU A 151 -0.10 4.76 -23.25
CA LEU A 151 1.04 4.17 -23.95
C LEU A 151 0.62 3.60 -25.31
N SER A 152 1.34 3.99 -26.36
CA SER A 152 1.26 3.30 -27.65
C SER A 152 1.78 1.86 -27.52
N LYS A 153 1.47 0.99 -28.47
CA LYS A 153 1.94 -0.41 -28.47
C LYS A 153 3.48 -0.50 -28.32
N LYS A 154 4.21 0.38 -29.01
CA LYS A 154 5.68 0.43 -28.93
C LYS A 154 6.15 0.85 -27.53
N GLU A 155 5.56 1.89 -26.95
CA GLU A 155 5.91 2.37 -25.61
C GLU A 155 5.53 1.34 -24.52
N LEU A 156 4.42 0.62 -24.70
CA LEU A 156 4.01 -0.48 -23.83
C LEU A 156 5.08 -1.57 -23.75
N ASP A 157 5.62 -1.98 -24.94
CA ASP A 157 6.69 -2.98 -25.00
C ASP A 157 8.02 -2.48 -24.42
N MET A 158 8.29 -1.17 -24.52
CA MET A 158 9.44 -0.54 -23.88
C MET A 158 9.28 -0.51 -22.37
N MET A 159 8.09 -0.18 -21.86
CA MET A 159 7.77 -0.15 -20.44
C MET A 159 7.85 -1.55 -19.79
N ARG A 160 7.35 -2.60 -20.46
CA ARG A 160 7.44 -3.98 -19.96
C ARG A 160 8.86 -4.39 -19.58
N LYS A 161 9.88 -3.89 -20.30
CA LYS A 161 11.30 -4.20 -20.07
C LYS A 161 11.88 -3.57 -18.81
N ILE A 162 11.21 -2.53 -18.26
CA ILE A 162 11.75 -1.77 -17.14
C ILE A 162 10.89 -1.83 -15.86
N ILE A 163 9.68 -2.38 -15.93
CA ILE A 163 8.82 -2.49 -14.74
C ILE A 163 9.42 -3.46 -13.73
N LEU A 164 9.86 -4.63 -14.18
CA LEU A 164 10.46 -5.66 -13.35
C LEU A 164 11.93 -5.88 -13.70
N ASN A 165 12.70 -6.34 -12.72
CA ASN A 165 14.02 -6.90 -12.94
C ASN A 165 13.91 -8.35 -13.47
N GLU A 166 15.00 -8.91 -13.96
CA GLU A 166 15.06 -10.30 -14.47
C GLU A 166 14.61 -11.37 -13.43
N ASN A 167 14.77 -11.08 -12.15
CA ASN A 167 14.32 -11.93 -11.05
C ASN A 167 12.86 -11.74 -10.65
N GLY A 168 12.06 -10.98 -11.41
CA GLY A 168 10.66 -10.71 -11.15
C GLY A 168 10.35 -9.67 -10.06
N THR A 169 11.37 -9.06 -9.46
CA THR A 169 11.15 -8.00 -8.46
C THR A 169 10.95 -6.64 -9.13
N VAL A 170 10.23 -5.74 -8.47
CA VAL A 170 10.04 -4.37 -8.94
C VAL A 170 11.39 -3.68 -9.17
N ASN A 171 11.52 -3.02 -10.31
CA ASN A 171 12.74 -2.27 -10.63
C ASN A 171 12.84 -1.02 -9.75
N ALA A 172 13.78 -1.03 -8.83
CA ALA A 172 14.01 0.09 -7.90
C ALA A 172 14.28 1.45 -8.58
N LYS A 173 14.67 1.46 -9.86
CA LYS A 173 14.95 2.71 -10.61
C LYS A 173 13.69 3.50 -10.95
N ILE A 174 12.51 2.83 -11.02
CA ILE A 174 11.24 3.51 -11.31
C ILE A 174 10.48 3.91 -10.04
N VAL A 175 10.80 3.31 -8.88
CA VAL A 175 10.09 3.52 -7.63
C VAL A 175 10.16 5.00 -7.20
N GLY A 176 8.99 5.61 -7.01
CA GLY A 176 8.85 6.99 -6.57
C GLY A 176 9.32 8.05 -7.59
N GLN A 177 9.59 7.67 -8.84
CA GLN A 177 9.99 8.61 -9.90
C GLN A 177 8.78 9.27 -10.56
N LYS A 178 8.97 10.44 -11.16
CA LYS A 178 7.96 11.09 -12.00
C LYS A 178 7.70 10.30 -13.28
N ALA A 179 6.50 10.39 -13.84
CA ALA A 179 6.12 9.73 -15.10
C ALA A 179 7.10 10.04 -16.25
N ALA A 180 7.48 11.30 -16.44
CA ALA A 180 8.44 11.71 -17.48
C ALA A 180 9.84 11.09 -17.29
N THR A 181 10.31 10.95 -16.04
CA THR A 181 11.58 10.29 -15.73
C THR A 181 11.54 8.80 -16.09
N ILE A 182 10.41 8.14 -15.81
CA ILE A 182 10.20 6.71 -16.12
C ILE A 182 10.14 6.51 -17.63
N ALA A 183 9.43 7.39 -18.35
CA ALA A 183 9.38 7.36 -19.83
C ALA A 183 10.77 7.46 -20.45
N LYS A 184 11.60 8.41 -19.99
CA LYS A 184 13.02 8.54 -20.42
C LYS A 184 13.83 7.29 -20.13
N LEU A 185 13.64 6.68 -18.96
CA LEU A 185 14.31 5.42 -18.60
C LEU A 185 13.88 4.27 -19.51
N ALA A 186 12.63 4.25 -19.95
CA ALA A 186 12.12 3.27 -20.92
C ALA A 186 12.58 3.55 -22.36
N GLY A 187 13.05 4.77 -22.68
CA GLY A 187 13.55 5.15 -24.00
C GLY A 187 12.55 5.91 -24.88
N PHE A 188 11.57 6.59 -24.28
CA PHE A 188 10.64 7.50 -24.95
C PHE A 188 10.42 8.78 -24.11
N GLU A 189 9.77 9.77 -24.69
CA GLU A 189 9.52 11.06 -24.06
C GLU A 189 8.04 11.36 -23.93
N VAL A 190 7.66 11.99 -22.83
CA VAL A 190 6.32 12.54 -22.58
C VAL A 190 6.47 13.94 -21.98
N PRO A 191 5.42 14.78 -21.98
CA PRO A 191 5.43 16.08 -21.29
C PRO A 191 5.84 15.93 -19.81
N GLU A 192 6.60 16.90 -19.30
CA GLU A 192 7.12 16.88 -17.91
C GLU A 192 6.02 16.89 -16.85
N ASP A 193 4.84 17.42 -17.18
CA ASP A 193 3.67 17.47 -16.32
C ASP A 193 2.74 16.24 -16.45
N THR A 194 3.15 15.24 -17.24
CA THR A 194 2.42 13.96 -17.34
C THR A 194 2.19 13.36 -15.97
N LYS A 195 0.92 13.04 -15.67
CA LYS A 195 0.52 12.54 -14.36
C LYS A 195 0.84 11.06 -14.18
N ILE A 196 0.40 10.22 -15.10
CA ILE A 196 0.49 8.77 -15.05
C ILE A 196 0.76 8.23 -16.44
N LEU A 197 1.59 7.20 -16.54
CA LEU A 197 1.78 6.37 -17.74
C LEU A 197 0.80 5.19 -17.66
N ILE A 198 -0.14 5.08 -18.59
CA ILE A 198 -1.18 4.06 -18.57
C ILE A 198 -0.98 3.06 -19.70
N GLY A 199 -0.82 1.79 -19.33
CA GLY A 199 -0.78 0.68 -20.27
C GLY A 199 -2.13 0.03 -20.39
N GLU A 200 -2.70 -0.01 -21.62
CA GLU A 200 -3.87 -0.82 -21.95
C GLU A 200 -3.40 -2.26 -22.16
N VAL A 201 -3.79 -3.17 -21.28
CA VAL A 201 -3.34 -4.57 -21.27
C VAL A 201 -4.51 -5.51 -21.03
N ASP A 202 -4.42 -6.72 -21.59
CA ASP A 202 -5.50 -7.70 -21.54
C ASP A 202 -5.25 -8.80 -20.52
N SER A 203 -3.97 -9.08 -20.18
CA SER A 203 -3.61 -10.17 -19.30
C SER A 203 -3.38 -9.69 -17.86
N VAL A 204 -3.97 -10.42 -16.91
CA VAL A 204 -3.73 -10.29 -15.46
C VAL A 204 -2.79 -11.37 -14.93
N ASP A 205 -2.15 -12.13 -15.80
CA ASP A 205 -1.22 -13.20 -15.42
C ASP A 205 0.13 -12.63 -14.95
N PRO A 206 0.88 -13.37 -14.08
CA PRO A 206 2.18 -12.94 -13.60
C PRO A 206 3.25 -12.74 -14.67
N SER A 207 3.03 -13.23 -15.88
CA SER A 207 3.92 -12.99 -17.02
C SER A 207 3.80 -11.58 -17.61
N GLU A 208 2.71 -10.84 -17.29
CA GLU A 208 2.51 -9.46 -17.71
C GLU A 208 3.09 -8.49 -16.66
N PRO A 209 4.17 -7.75 -16.94
CA PRO A 209 4.76 -6.83 -15.98
C PRO A 209 3.80 -5.77 -15.43
N PHE A 210 2.80 -5.33 -16.22
CA PHE A 210 1.78 -4.39 -15.76
C PHE A 210 0.83 -4.97 -14.72
N ALA A 211 0.74 -6.29 -14.57
CA ALA A 211 -0.10 -6.94 -13.57
C ALA A 211 0.49 -6.84 -12.15
N HIS A 212 1.76 -6.50 -12.00
CA HIS A 212 2.46 -6.43 -10.71
C HIS A 212 2.37 -5.06 -10.03
N GLU A 213 2.79 -5.01 -8.75
CA GLU A 213 3.03 -3.77 -8.03
C GLU A 213 4.17 -2.98 -8.70
N LYS A 214 4.01 -1.68 -8.85
CA LYS A 214 4.98 -0.82 -9.58
C LYS A 214 5.57 0.31 -8.73
N LEU A 215 4.92 0.67 -7.61
CA LEU A 215 5.34 1.73 -6.68
C LEU A 215 5.76 3.03 -7.38
N SER A 216 5.02 3.39 -8.43
CA SER A 216 5.33 4.49 -9.33
C SER A 216 4.07 4.97 -10.07
N PRO A 217 4.06 6.14 -10.74
CA PRO A 217 2.93 6.61 -11.54
C PRO A 217 2.80 5.84 -12.87
N VAL A 218 2.77 4.51 -12.80
CA VAL A 218 2.50 3.57 -13.90
C VAL A 218 1.28 2.76 -13.53
N LEU A 219 0.30 2.68 -14.42
CA LEU A 219 -1.01 2.06 -14.17
C LEU A 219 -1.36 1.10 -15.31
N ALA A 220 -1.92 -0.07 -14.97
CA ALA A 220 -2.58 -0.94 -15.93
C ALA A 220 -4.05 -0.51 -16.12
N LEU A 221 -4.54 -0.50 -17.33
CA LEU A 221 -5.96 -0.30 -17.64
C LEU A 221 -6.50 -1.53 -18.36
N TYR A 222 -7.48 -2.18 -17.74
CA TYR A 222 -8.15 -3.37 -18.22
C TYR A 222 -9.60 -3.07 -18.65
N LYS A 223 -10.10 -3.84 -19.60
CA LYS A 223 -11.50 -3.82 -20.03
C LYS A 223 -12.17 -5.13 -19.61
N ALA A 224 -13.23 -5.06 -18.80
CA ALA A 224 -14.01 -6.22 -18.42
C ALA A 224 -15.39 -6.19 -19.10
N LYS A 225 -15.85 -7.35 -19.61
CA LYS A 225 -17.16 -7.43 -20.27
C LYS A 225 -18.34 -7.18 -19.31
N ASP A 226 -18.18 -7.54 -18.04
CA ASP A 226 -19.19 -7.43 -16.99
C ASP A 226 -18.52 -7.34 -15.59
N PHE A 227 -19.33 -7.07 -14.56
CA PHE A 227 -18.85 -6.93 -13.18
C PHE A 227 -18.23 -8.22 -12.64
N LYS A 228 -18.80 -9.39 -12.97
CA LYS A 228 -18.23 -10.67 -12.56
C LYS A 228 -16.83 -10.88 -13.11
N THR A 229 -16.62 -10.58 -14.40
CA THR A 229 -15.29 -10.64 -15.01
C THR A 229 -14.31 -9.68 -14.36
N ALA A 230 -14.74 -8.46 -13.99
CA ALA A 230 -13.91 -7.51 -13.29
C ALA A 230 -13.49 -8.02 -11.89
N LEU A 231 -14.40 -8.71 -11.18
CA LEU A 231 -14.09 -9.37 -9.92
C LEU A 231 -13.08 -10.51 -10.11
N ASP A 232 -13.29 -11.39 -11.09
CA ASP A 232 -12.38 -12.52 -11.39
C ASP A 232 -10.96 -12.00 -11.73
N MET A 233 -10.83 -10.92 -12.50
CA MET A 233 -9.56 -10.26 -12.79
C MET A 233 -8.91 -9.67 -11.54
N SER A 234 -9.69 -9.01 -10.68
CA SER A 234 -9.19 -8.39 -9.45
C SER A 234 -8.72 -9.44 -8.44
N GLU A 235 -9.43 -10.56 -8.29
CA GLU A 235 -8.99 -11.70 -7.48
C GLU A 235 -7.63 -12.22 -7.96
N ARG A 236 -7.47 -12.41 -9.27
CA ARG A 236 -6.23 -12.90 -9.86
C ARG A 236 -5.05 -11.96 -9.58
N LEU A 237 -5.25 -10.63 -9.71
CA LEU A 237 -4.24 -9.63 -9.40
C LEU A 237 -3.86 -9.64 -7.90
N ILE A 238 -4.82 -9.87 -7.01
CA ILE A 238 -4.58 -9.98 -5.57
C ILE A 238 -3.81 -11.27 -5.25
N GLU A 239 -4.14 -12.39 -5.89
CA GLU A 239 -3.46 -13.67 -5.70
C GLU A 239 -1.98 -13.61 -6.04
N ASP A 240 -1.62 -12.86 -7.06
CA ASP A 240 -0.24 -12.77 -7.54
C ASP A 240 0.64 -11.80 -6.74
N GLY A 241 0.09 -10.94 -5.87
CA GLY A 241 0.97 -10.03 -5.14
C GLY A 241 0.32 -9.13 -4.09
N GLY A 242 -0.98 -9.26 -3.85
CA GLY A 242 -1.72 -8.30 -3.01
C GLY A 242 -2.52 -8.88 -1.86
N TYR A 243 -2.33 -10.14 -1.51
CA TYR A 243 -3.12 -10.78 -0.46
C TYR A 243 -3.15 -9.97 0.85
N GLY A 244 -4.38 -9.73 1.34
CA GLY A 244 -4.65 -9.02 2.58
C GLY A 244 -4.45 -7.51 2.51
N HIS A 245 -3.95 -6.93 1.40
CA HIS A 245 -3.63 -5.51 1.38
C HIS A 245 -4.86 -4.63 1.17
N THR A 246 -5.18 -4.21 -0.02
CA THR A 246 -6.22 -3.22 -0.34
C THR A 246 -6.87 -3.52 -1.69
N SER A 247 -8.17 -3.28 -1.82
CA SER A 247 -8.91 -3.23 -3.09
C SER A 247 -9.86 -2.04 -3.10
N SER A 248 -10.19 -1.54 -4.28
CA SER A 248 -11.05 -0.38 -4.46
C SER A 248 -12.16 -0.62 -5.47
N LEU A 249 -13.31 0.00 -5.24
CA LEU A 249 -14.49 -0.05 -6.09
C LEU A 249 -15.09 1.35 -6.26
N TYR A 250 -15.28 1.78 -7.49
CA TYR A 250 -16.06 2.98 -7.81
C TYR A 250 -17.41 2.55 -8.39
N ILE A 251 -18.49 2.96 -7.74
CA ILE A 251 -19.84 2.45 -8.00
C ILE A 251 -20.88 3.43 -7.44
N HIS A 252 -22.09 3.43 -7.98
CA HIS A 252 -23.18 4.20 -7.38
C HIS A 252 -23.56 3.64 -6.00
N PRO A 253 -23.79 4.45 -4.96
CA PRO A 253 -24.08 3.96 -3.61
C PRO A 253 -25.32 3.08 -3.46
N SER A 254 -26.26 3.09 -4.43
CA SER A 254 -27.43 2.21 -4.44
C SER A 254 -27.11 0.75 -4.82
N GLU A 255 -25.97 0.47 -5.44
CA GLU A 255 -25.55 -0.86 -5.90
C GLU A 255 -25.00 -1.72 -4.73
N THR A 256 -25.81 -1.86 -3.68
CA THR A 256 -25.38 -2.49 -2.41
C THR A 256 -25.02 -3.97 -2.55
N GLU A 257 -25.68 -4.68 -3.46
CA GLU A 257 -25.41 -6.11 -3.72
C GLU A 257 -24.02 -6.29 -4.35
N LYS A 258 -23.67 -5.49 -5.37
CA LYS A 258 -22.33 -5.52 -5.98
C LYS A 258 -21.24 -5.10 -5.00
N MET A 259 -21.52 -4.11 -4.13
CA MET A 259 -20.58 -3.73 -3.07
C MET A 259 -20.35 -4.87 -2.09
N ALA A 260 -21.41 -5.59 -1.69
CA ALA A 260 -21.31 -6.75 -0.83
C ALA A 260 -20.55 -7.89 -1.49
N GLU A 261 -20.85 -8.20 -2.77
CA GLU A 261 -20.13 -9.22 -3.55
C GLU A 261 -18.65 -8.90 -3.68
N HIS A 262 -18.30 -7.65 -4.01
CA HIS A 262 -16.90 -7.21 -4.06
C HIS A 262 -16.21 -7.40 -2.68
N ALA A 263 -16.85 -6.98 -1.60
CA ALA A 263 -16.29 -7.09 -0.27
C ALA A 263 -16.09 -8.55 0.19
N ASP A 264 -16.98 -9.44 -0.20
CA ASP A 264 -16.89 -10.87 0.14
C ASP A 264 -15.78 -11.59 -0.66
N ARG A 265 -15.66 -11.28 -1.94
CA ARG A 265 -14.70 -11.93 -2.84
C ARG A 265 -13.26 -11.45 -2.66
N MET A 266 -13.04 -10.17 -2.40
CA MET A 266 -11.70 -9.61 -2.31
C MET A 266 -10.99 -10.03 -1.02
N LYS A 267 -9.97 -10.87 -1.12
CA LYS A 267 -9.12 -11.29 0.01
C LYS A 267 -8.16 -10.19 0.44
N THR A 268 -8.73 -9.03 0.79
CA THR A 268 -8.00 -7.84 1.28
C THR A 268 -8.61 -7.34 2.58
N CYS A 269 -7.80 -6.76 3.45
CA CYS A 269 -8.25 -6.22 4.74
C CYS A 269 -8.86 -4.81 4.63
N ARG A 270 -8.63 -4.12 3.52
CA ARG A 270 -9.15 -2.78 3.22
C ARG A 270 -9.93 -2.81 1.92
N ILE A 271 -11.25 -2.65 2.05
CA ILE A 271 -12.16 -2.49 0.93
C ILE A 271 -12.55 -1.01 0.88
N LEU A 272 -12.15 -0.32 -0.17
CA LEU A 272 -12.41 1.10 -0.33
C LEU A 272 -13.47 1.33 -1.41
N VAL A 273 -14.52 2.06 -1.07
CA VAL A 273 -15.60 2.40 -2.01
C VAL A 273 -15.59 3.90 -2.25
N ASN A 274 -15.54 4.29 -3.53
CA ASN A 274 -15.55 5.70 -3.98
C ASN A 274 -14.50 6.59 -3.25
N THR A 275 -13.32 6.02 -2.98
CA THR A 275 -12.30 6.66 -2.17
C THR A 275 -10.93 6.51 -2.85
N PRO A 276 -10.12 7.59 -2.97
CA PRO A 276 -8.73 7.51 -3.44
C PRO A 276 -7.94 6.50 -2.60
N SER A 277 -7.34 5.48 -3.24
CA SER A 277 -6.89 4.31 -2.50
C SER A 277 -5.71 4.58 -1.58
N SER A 278 -4.72 5.39 -1.99
CA SER A 278 -3.60 5.76 -1.12
C SER A 278 -4.10 6.47 0.15
N HIS A 279 -4.90 7.52 -0.01
CA HIS A 279 -5.38 8.35 1.11
C HIS A 279 -6.38 7.59 1.98
N GLY A 280 -7.33 6.91 1.35
CA GLY A 280 -8.31 6.10 2.08
C GLY A 280 -7.66 4.95 2.84
N GLY A 281 -6.69 4.27 2.22
CA GLY A 281 -5.96 3.15 2.82
C GLY A 281 -5.13 3.55 4.03
N ILE A 282 -4.42 4.68 3.95
CA ILE A 282 -3.67 5.21 5.11
C ILE A 282 -4.57 5.82 6.19
N GLY A 283 -5.89 5.95 5.94
CA GLY A 283 -6.84 6.39 6.93
C GLY A 283 -6.79 7.90 7.21
N ASP A 284 -6.83 8.69 6.16
CA ASP A 284 -6.86 10.15 6.25
C ASP A 284 -8.30 10.73 6.27
N LEU A 285 -8.50 11.91 5.66
CA LEU A 285 -9.74 12.66 5.68
C LEU A 285 -10.91 12.00 4.91
N TYR A 286 -10.66 11.01 4.06
CA TYR A 286 -11.68 10.43 3.17
C TYR A 286 -12.62 9.44 3.86
N ASN A 287 -12.19 8.86 4.99
CA ASN A 287 -13.04 7.95 5.74
C ASN A 287 -12.71 7.97 7.24
N PHE A 288 -13.67 7.54 8.08
CA PHE A 288 -13.53 7.45 9.53
C PHE A 288 -13.45 6.00 10.06
N LYS A 289 -13.43 5.01 9.16
CA LYS A 289 -13.35 3.58 9.54
C LYS A 289 -11.93 3.12 9.76
N LEU A 290 -10.98 3.64 8.98
CA LEU A 290 -9.58 3.29 9.07
C LEU A 290 -8.81 4.33 9.89
N ARG A 291 -8.05 3.88 10.86
CA ARG A 291 -7.19 4.78 11.65
C ARG A 291 -5.98 5.21 10.83
N PRO A 292 -5.52 6.46 10.98
CA PRO A 292 -4.31 6.93 10.28
C PRO A 292 -3.10 6.05 10.58
N SER A 293 -2.48 5.52 9.52
CA SER A 293 -1.31 4.66 9.62
C SER A 293 -0.52 4.62 8.32
N LEU A 294 0.79 4.47 8.42
CA LEU A 294 1.68 4.10 7.31
C LEU A 294 2.18 2.65 7.41
N THR A 295 1.51 1.83 8.23
CA THR A 295 1.78 0.40 8.37
C THR A 295 0.44 -0.34 8.27
N LEU A 296 0.17 -0.88 7.08
CA LEU A 296 -1.14 -1.38 6.67
C LEU A 296 -1.17 -2.91 6.76
N GLY A 297 -1.55 -3.45 7.92
CA GLY A 297 -1.59 -4.89 8.17
C GLY A 297 -2.46 -5.65 7.17
N CYS A 298 -1.97 -6.80 6.71
CA CYS A 298 -2.60 -7.62 5.68
C CYS A 298 -3.25 -8.90 6.22
N GLY A 299 -3.30 -9.05 7.55
CA GLY A 299 -3.91 -10.19 8.22
C GLY A 299 -3.31 -11.54 7.80
N SER A 300 -4.01 -12.61 8.12
CA SER A 300 -3.59 -13.96 7.74
C SER A 300 -3.56 -14.19 6.24
N TYR A 301 -4.39 -13.49 5.45
CA TYR A 301 -4.31 -13.52 4.00
C TYR A 301 -2.91 -13.15 3.48
N GLY A 302 -2.32 -12.09 4.02
CA GLY A 302 -0.97 -11.63 3.65
C GLY A 302 0.13 -12.20 4.53
N GLY A 303 -0.14 -13.22 5.35
CA GLY A 303 0.83 -13.80 6.29
C GLY A 303 1.28 -12.82 7.38
N ASN A 304 0.42 -11.88 7.78
CA ASN A 304 0.70 -10.87 8.79
C ASN A 304 -0.01 -11.16 10.12
N SER A 305 0.56 -10.66 11.21
CA SER A 305 0.00 -10.78 12.57
C SER A 305 -1.18 -9.84 12.85
N VAL A 306 -1.39 -8.83 12.02
CA VAL A 306 -2.48 -7.85 12.15
C VAL A 306 -3.19 -7.62 10.82
N SER A 307 -4.51 -7.41 10.85
CA SER A 307 -5.37 -7.19 9.68
C SER A 307 -5.83 -5.73 9.53
N GLU A 308 -5.35 -4.83 10.37
CA GLU A 308 -5.80 -3.44 10.41
C GLU A 308 -4.62 -2.45 10.31
N ASN A 309 -4.95 -1.19 10.20
CA ASN A 309 -3.99 -0.10 10.23
C ASN A 309 -3.30 -0.06 11.61
N VAL A 310 -1.99 -0.32 11.63
CA VAL A 310 -1.19 -0.36 12.86
C VAL A 310 -1.18 1.00 13.52
N ASN A 311 -1.41 1.03 14.83
CA ASN A 311 -1.46 2.24 15.64
C ASN A 311 -1.00 1.95 17.07
N VAL A 312 -1.16 2.91 17.98
CA VAL A 312 -0.71 2.82 19.37
C VAL A 312 -1.16 1.56 20.12
N LYS A 313 -2.37 1.04 19.88
CA LYS A 313 -2.88 -0.14 20.59
C LYS A 313 -2.03 -1.40 20.38
N HIS A 314 -1.32 -1.48 19.24
CA HIS A 314 -0.48 -2.63 18.91
C HIS A 314 0.87 -2.63 19.63
N LEU A 315 1.21 -1.52 20.30
CA LEU A 315 2.44 -1.34 21.06
C LEU A 315 2.18 -1.26 22.59
N LEU A 316 0.98 -1.65 23.02
CA LEU A 316 0.58 -1.67 24.42
C LEU A 316 0.40 -3.10 24.90
N ASN A 317 1.00 -3.44 26.04
CA ASN A 317 0.68 -4.65 26.79
C ASN A 317 -0.57 -4.39 27.65
N ILE A 318 -1.68 -5.06 27.33
CA ILE A 318 -2.92 -4.94 28.07
C ILE A 318 -2.90 -5.92 29.23
N LYS A 319 -3.13 -5.42 30.45
CA LYS A 319 -3.31 -6.24 31.65
C LYS A 319 -4.78 -6.25 32.04
N THR A 320 -5.32 -7.42 32.29
CA THR A 320 -6.69 -7.58 32.76
C THR A 320 -6.67 -7.91 34.24
N VAL A 321 -7.37 -7.14 35.07
CA VAL A 321 -7.65 -7.46 36.45
C VAL A 321 -9.07 -8.03 36.50
N ALA A 322 -9.19 -9.28 36.96
CA ALA A 322 -10.49 -9.95 37.05
C ALA A 322 -10.75 -10.29 38.52
N GLU A 323 -11.87 -9.82 39.04
CA GLU A 323 -12.34 -10.13 40.38
C GLU A 323 -13.43 -11.20 40.32
N ARG A 324 -13.51 -12.00 41.40
CA ARG A 324 -14.57 -12.95 41.57
C ARG A 324 -15.91 -12.22 41.78
N ARG A 325 -16.95 -12.65 41.07
CA ARG A 325 -18.32 -12.20 41.36
C ARG A 325 -18.80 -12.79 42.71
N GLU A 326 -19.26 -11.93 43.61
CA GLU A 326 -19.72 -12.35 44.93
C GLU A 326 -21.05 -13.13 44.91
N ASN A 327 -21.94 -12.85 43.96
CA ASN A 327 -23.29 -13.40 43.88
C ASN A 327 -23.44 -14.55 42.87
N MET A 328 -22.60 -15.57 42.96
CA MET A 328 -22.70 -16.75 42.10
C MET A 328 -23.40 -17.92 42.82
N LEU A 329 -24.72 -18.05 42.58
CA LEU A 329 -25.56 -19.07 43.21
C LEU A 329 -25.08 -20.52 42.97
N TRP A 330 -24.35 -20.78 41.92
CA TRP A 330 -23.80 -22.08 41.57
C TRP A 330 -22.47 -22.43 42.28
N PHE A 331 -21.97 -21.56 43.13
CA PHE A 331 -20.84 -21.82 44.03
C PHE A 331 -21.24 -22.00 45.48
N LYS A 332 -22.54 -22.19 45.77
CA LYS A 332 -23.01 -22.51 47.10
C LYS A 332 -22.95 -24.00 47.33
#